data_db5a3e0fc819ecf9c342b62a9b76bc43
#
_entry.id   db5a3e0fc819ecf9c342b62a9b76bc43
#
_cell.length_a   1.000
_cell.length_b   1.000
_cell.length_c   1.000
_cell.angle_alpha   90.00
_cell.angle_beta   90.00
_cell.angle_gamma   90.00
#
_symmetry.space_group_name_H-M   'P 1'
#
loop_
_entity.id
_entity.type
_entity.pdbx_description
1 polymer ?
#
loop_
_entity_poly.entity_id
_entity_poly.type
_entity_poly.pdbx_seq_one_letter_code
_entity_poly.pdbx_strand_id
1 'polypeptide(L)'
;EFYLNEVDTKSLDRIFFAAASPILEKNIKITNNHWVIDKEILRQKYNLRSMSVINDFQSIAHAMGRLDKSNFQAIGKVKQHHFLSSDYSLAIIGPGTGLGGSGLIKRNGILIPSAAELGHIGFAPQNDLQIDINKVLKNKFNRIINESLLSGPGIENIYWALRQLNTKKNKKLSAEEIFRVTACDELAKQSVELFFEILGQVAGDFVLALGAMDGLLLTGDIINHYPDMLKNSKFRCGFENKGDYQPLMKRIPTSLVTTSEMGLLGMLWFAIKDVA
;
A
#
# COMPACT_ATOMS: atom_id res chain seq x y z
N GLU A 1 -3.17 -15.03 -21.81
CA GLU A 1 -3.06 -15.95 -22.98
C GLU A 1 -1.61 -16.18 -23.40
N PHE A 2 -0.74 -15.17 -23.46
CA PHE A 2 0.65 -15.31 -23.88
C PHE A 2 1.41 -16.35 -23.03
N TYR A 3 1.37 -16.21 -21.70
CA TYR A 3 1.99 -17.17 -20.77
C TYR A 3 1.40 -18.59 -20.90
N LEU A 4 0.08 -18.70 -21.10
CA LEU A 4 -0.58 -20.00 -21.22
C LEU A 4 -0.26 -20.74 -22.53
N ASN A 5 0.24 -20.02 -23.54
CA ASN A 5 0.72 -20.65 -24.77
C ASN A 5 2.13 -21.28 -24.62
N GLU A 6 2.86 -20.87 -23.59
CA GLU A 6 4.20 -21.41 -23.26
C GLU A 6 4.14 -22.59 -22.29
N VAL A 7 3.00 -22.78 -21.62
CA VAL A 7 2.78 -23.84 -20.62
C VAL A 7 1.82 -24.87 -21.19
N ASP A 8 2.07 -26.16 -20.93
CA ASP A 8 1.11 -27.22 -21.27
C ASP A 8 -0.20 -27.04 -20.51
N THR A 9 -1.18 -26.37 -21.15
CA THR A 9 -2.48 -26.06 -20.56
C THR A 9 -3.31 -27.31 -20.23
N LYS A 10 -2.94 -28.50 -20.78
CA LYS A 10 -3.62 -29.78 -20.45
C LYS A 10 -3.31 -30.25 -19.04
N SER A 11 -2.23 -29.74 -18.44
CA SER A 11 -1.83 -30.06 -17.06
C SER A 11 -2.28 -29.02 -16.03
N LEU A 12 -2.99 -27.95 -16.43
CA LEU A 12 -3.51 -26.94 -15.51
C LEU A 12 -4.71 -27.49 -14.75
N ASP A 13 -4.58 -27.62 -13.42
CA ASP A 13 -5.64 -28.06 -12.52
C ASP A 13 -6.29 -26.87 -11.78
N ARG A 14 -5.47 -25.88 -11.38
CA ARG A 14 -5.92 -24.72 -10.60
C ARG A 14 -5.24 -23.44 -11.04
N ILE A 15 -5.97 -22.32 -10.88
CA ILE A 15 -5.41 -20.98 -11.10
C ILE A 15 -5.69 -20.12 -9.85
N PHE A 16 -4.67 -19.34 -9.48
CA PHE A 16 -4.73 -18.39 -8.38
C PHE A 16 -4.36 -17.00 -8.88
N PHE A 17 -5.22 -16.01 -8.59
CA PHE A 17 -5.01 -14.61 -8.97
C PHE A 17 -4.98 -13.69 -7.76
N ALA A 18 -4.07 -12.73 -7.78
CA ALA A 18 -4.14 -11.53 -6.94
C ALA A 18 -4.61 -10.35 -7.81
N ALA A 19 -5.66 -9.66 -7.39
CA ALA A 19 -6.25 -8.56 -8.13
C ALA A 19 -6.38 -7.30 -7.26
N ALA A 20 -5.99 -6.16 -7.82
CA ALA A 20 -6.19 -4.85 -7.20
C ALA A 20 -7.67 -4.45 -7.29
N SER A 21 -8.51 -5.11 -6.50
CA SER A 21 -9.96 -4.90 -6.48
C SER A 21 -10.58 -5.55 -5.26
N PRO A 22 -11.72 -5.03 -4.74
CA PRO A 22 -12.57 -5.74 -3.80
C PRO A 22 -13.13 -7.04 -4.44
N ILE A 23 -12.97 -8.17 -3.75
CA ILE A 23 -13.42 -9.48 -4.25
C ILE A 23 -14.80 -9.79 -3.67
N LEU A 24 -15.82 -9.07 -4.11
CA LEU A 24 -17.18 -9.19 -3.59
C LEU A 24 -18.13 -9.96 -4.52
N GLU A 25 -17.83 -10.05 -5.81
CA GLU A 25 -18.71 -10.59 -6.85
C GLU A 25 -18.08 -11.75 -7.63
N LYS A 26 -18.91 -12.47 -8.40
CA LYS A 26 -18.44 -13.50 -9.34
C LYS A 26 -17.57 -12.91 -10.44
N ASN A 27 -17.94 -11.71 -10.93
CA ASN A 27 -17.23 -10.96 -11.94
C ASN A 27 -16.41 -9.86 -11.28
N ILE A 28 -15.11 -10.00 -11.26
CA ILE A 28 -14.19 -9.10 -10.59
C ILE A 28 -13.73 -8.06 -11.61
N LYS A 29 -14.12 -6.80 -11.40
CA LYS A 29 -13.63 -5.66 -12.19
C LYS A 29 -12.34 -5.17 -11.57
N ILE A 30 -11.26 -5.12 -12.33
CA ILE A 30 -9.98 -4.60 -11.85
C ILE A 30 -10.08 -3.08 -11.75
N THR A 31 -9.75 -2.53 -10.58
CA THR A 31 -9.71 -1.09 -10.35
C THR A 31 -8.72 -0.43 -11.32
N ASN A 32 -9.12 0.71 -11.91
CA ASN A 32 -8.30 1.45 -12.88
C ASN A 32 -7.99 0.70 -14.20
N ASN A 33 -8.72 -0.37 -14.52
CA ASN A 33 -8.59 -1.11 -15.78
C ASN A 33 -9.97 -1.54 -16.30
N HIS A 34 -10.07 -1.80 -17.59
CA HIS A 34 -11.30 -2.32 -18.24
C HIS A 34 -11.43 -3.85 -18.13
N TRP A 35 -10.49 -4.53 -17.53
CA TRP A 35 -10.48 -5.98 -17.42
C TRP A 35 -11.53 -6.47 -16.41
N VAL A 36 -12.20 -7.54 -16.80
CA VAL A 36 -13.14 -8.27 -15.96
C VAL A 36 -12.68 -9.72 -15.86
N ILE A 37 -12.48 -10.20 -14.66
CA ILE A 37 -12.17 -11.60 -14.39
C ILE A 37 -13.49 -12.31 -14.09
N ASP A 38 -13.97 -13.10 -15.05
CA ASP A 38 -15.08 -14.02 -14.85
C ASP A 38 -14.52 -15.40 -14.51
N LYS A 39 -14.67 -15.79 -13.25
CA LYS A 39 -14.13 -17.07 -12.74
C LYS A 39 -14.74 -18.28 -13.44
N GLU A 40 -16.04 -18.22 -13.72
CA GLU A 40 -16.74 -19.37 -14.29
C GLU A 40 -16.35 -19.57 -15.75
N ILE A 41 -16.32 -18.49 -16.54
CA ILE A 41 -15.87 -18.56 -17.94
C ILE A 41 -14.44 -19.09 -18.03
N LEU A 42 -13.53 -18.58 -17.19
CA LEU A 42 -12.12 -19.02 -17.20
C LEU A 42 -11.99 -20.48 -16.76
N ARG A 43 -12.74 -20.89 -15.72
CA ARG A 43 -12.75 -22.27 -15.24
C ARG A 43 -13.20 -23.24 -16.34
N GLN A 44 -14.27 -22.92 -17.05
CA GLN A 44 -14.78 -23.74 -18.15
C GLN A 44 -13.82 -23.75 -19.35
N LYS A 45 -13.32 -22.58 -19.76
CA LYS A 45 -12.41 -22.43 -20.89
C LYS A 45 -11.13 -23.28 -20.77
N TYR A 46 -10.57 -23.37 -19.57
CA TYR A 46 -9.32 -24.10 -19.30
C TYR A 46 -9.52 -25.42 -18.58
N ASN A 47 -10.77 -25.88 -18.42
CA ASN A 47 -11.13 -27.12 -17.72
C ASN A 47 -10.51 -27.24 -16.32
N LEU A 48 -10.55 -26.15 -15.55
CA LEU A 48 -9.91 -26.08 -14.24
C LEU A 48 -10.80 -26.73 -13.16
N ARG A 49 -10.16 -27.43 -12.22
CA ARG A 49 -10.80 -27.92 -11.01
C ARG A 49 -11.24 -26.77 -10.11
N SER A 50 -10.39 -25.75 -9.93
CA SER A 50 -10.73 -24.56 -9.16
C SER A 50 -10.00 -23.31 -9.65
N MET A 51 -10.58 -22.15 -9.31
CA MET A 51 -9.98 -20.84 -9.54
C MET A 51 -10.24 -19.96 -8.32
N SER A 52 -9.17 -19.50 -7.70
CA SER A 52 -9.20 -18.59 -6.55
C SER A 52 -8.70 -17.20 -6.93
N VAL A 53 -9.41 -16.17 -6.46
CA VAL A 53 -8.99 -14.78 -6.63
C VAL A 53 -9.04 -14.12 -5.26
N ILE A 54 -7.96 -13.45 -4.87
CA ILE A 54 -7.87 -12.65 -3.64
C ILE A 54 -7.43 -11.23 -3.98
N ASN A 55 -7.62 -10.30 -3.05
CA ASN A 55 -7.09 -8.95 -3.19
C ASN A 55 -5.55 -8.96 -3.19
N ASP A 56 -4.90 -8.04 -3.91
CA ASP A 56 -3.44 -7.96 -4.04
C ASP A 56 -2.73 -7.71 -2.69
N PHE A 57 -3.26 -6.82 -1.83
CA PHE A 57 -2.71 -6.60 -0.49
C PHE A 57 -3.00 -7.75 0.48
N GLN A 58 -4.08 -8.50 0.26
CA GLN A 58 -4.30 -9.76 0.97
C GLN A 58 -3.25 -10.80 0.57
N SER A 59 -2.89 -10.86 -0.71
CA SER A 59 -1.78 -11.69 -1.19
C SER A 59 -0.45 -11.29 -0.53
N ILE A 60 -0.11 -10.00 -0.53
CA ILE A 60 1.08 -9.48 0.15
C ILE A 60 1.10 -9.91 1.63
N ALA A 61 -0.03 -9.85 2.33
CA ALA A 61 -0.12 -10.29 3.72
C ALA A 61 0.20 -11.78 3.91
N HIS A 62 -0.18 -12.64 2.96
CA HIS A 62 0.20 -14.06 3.00
C HIS A 62 1.72 -14.28 2.89
N ALA A 63 2.44 -13.43 2.14
CA ALA A 63 3.90 -13.50 2.04
C ALA A 63 4.60 -13.20 3.38
N MET A 64 4.03 -12.27 4.18
CA MET A 64 4.65 -11.79 5.42
C MET A 64 4.96 -12.91 6.43
N GLY A 65 4.19 -13.98 6.45
CA GLY A 65 4.43 -15.14 7.33
C GLY A 65 5.67 -15.96 7.00
N ARG A 66 6.36 -15.66 5.90
CA ARG A 66 7.55 -16.37 5.41
C ARG A 66 8.79 -15.50 5.32
N LEU A 67 8.64 -14.21 5.61
CA LEU A 67 9.77 -13.29 5.66
C LEU A 67 10.54 -13.46 6.96
N ASP A 68 11.85 -13.28 6.87
CA ASP A 68 12.75 -13.24 8.02
C ASP A 68 13.24 -11.81 8.29
N LYS A 69 14.08 -11.65 9.31
CA LYS A 69 14.59 -10.36 9.74
C LYS A 69 15.33 -9.59 8.63
N SER A 70 15.97 -10.27 7.69
CA SER A 70 16.78 -9.66 6.62
C SER A 70 15.90 -8.93 5.59
N ASN A 71 14.61 -9.28 5.52
CA ASN A 71 13.64 -8.69 4.60
C ASN A 71 13.05 -7.35 5.09
N PHE A 72 13.47 -6.87 6.27
CA PHE A 72 12.91 -5.67 6.89
C PHE A 72 13.98 -4.62 7.18
N GLN A 73 13.80 -3.43 6.63
CA GLN A 73 14.57 -2.23 6.98
C GLN A 73 13.77 -1.36 7.92
N ALA A 74 14.28 -1.13 9.14
CA ALA A 74 13.59 -0.29 10.12
C ALA A 74 13.49 1.17 9.65
N ILE A 75 12.31 1.75 9.78
CA ILE A 75 12.03 3.18 9.60
C ILE A 75 11.78 3.77 10.99
N GLY A 76 12.74 4.54 11.49
CA GLY A 76 12.77 5.01 12.87
C GLY A 76 13.62 4.13 13.79
N LYS A 77 13.42 4.26 15.11
CA LYS A 77 14.30 3.67 16.14
C LYS A 77 13.84 2.29 16.62
N VAL A 78 12.55 1.99 16.53
CA VAL A 78 11.97 0.74 17.02
C VAL A 78 12.12 -0.34 15.95
N LYS A 79 12.72 -1.47 16.34
CA LYS A 79 12.95 -2.60 15.43
C LYS A 79 11.76 -3.55 15.42
N GLN A 80 11.48 -4.11 14.27
CA GLN A 80 10.46 -5.13 14.09
C GLN A 80 10.87 -6.46 14.74
N HIS A 81 9.95 -7.12 15.45
CA HIS A 81 10.19 -8.44 16.07
C HIS A 81 9.00 -9.41 15.98
N HIS A 82 7.96 -9.10 15.23
CA HIS A 82 6.77 -9.95 15.10
C HIS A 82 7.10 -11.39 14.65
N PHE A 83 8.14 -11.54 13.82
CA PHE A 83 8.59 -12.86 13.34
C PHE A 83 9.09 -13.79 14.46
N LEU A 84 9.39 -13.26 15.64
CA LEU A 84 9.76 -14.05 16.82
C LEU A 84 8.55 -14.46 17.66
N SER A 85 7.36 -13.92 17.38
CA SER A 85 6.16 -14.18 18.16
C SER A 85 5.26 -15.21 17.48
N SER A 86 4.59 -16.05 18.30
CA SER A 86 3.53 -16.93 17.83
C SER A 86 2.29 -16.16 17.39
N ASP A 87 2.03 -15.03 18.05
CA ASP A 87 0.85 -14.20 17.85
C ASP A 87 1.24 -12.75 17.64
N TYR A 88 0.60 -12.09 16.67
CA TYR A 88 0.82 -10.68 16.38
C TYR A 88 -0.33 -10.06 15.59
N SER A 89 -0.37 -8.73 15.56
CA SER A 89 -1.29 -7.92 14.76
C SER A 89 -0.50 -6.84 14.04
N LEU A 90 -0.49 -6.86 12.71
CA LEU A 90 0.26 -5.96 11.85
C LEU A 90 -0.67 -5.20 10.89
N ALA A 91 -0.27 -3.98 10.54
CA ALA A 91 -0.78 -3.27 9.39
C ALA A 91 0.23 -3.32 8.24
N ILE A 92 -0.26 -3.34 7.01
CA ILE A 92 0.53 -3.28 5.78
C ILE A 92 -0.04 -2.15 4.94
N ILE A 93 0.81 -1.29 4.43
CA ILE A 93 0.42 -0.17 3.56
C ILE A 93 1.44 0.01 2.44
N GLY A 94 0.96 0.37 1.26
CA GLY A 94 1.84 0.56 0.11
C GLY A 94 1.32 1.55 -0.91
N PRO A 95 1.97 2.72 -1.06
CA PRO A 95 1.72 3.63 -2.16
C PRO A 95 2.40 3.15 -3.45
N GLY A 96 1.64 3.08 -4.52
CA GLY A 96 2.05 2.74 -5.87
C GLY A 96 1.27 3.56 -6.90
N THR A 97 0.67 2.92 -7.91
CA THR A 97 -0.31 3.56 -8.82
C THR A 97 -1.56 4.02 -8.07
N GLY A 98 -1.90 3.32 -6.99
CA GLY A 98 -2.90 3.67 -5.99
C GLY A 98 -2.34 3.58 -4.59
N LEU A 99 -3.22 3.52 -3.57
CA LEU A 99 -2.87 3.27 -2.18
C LEU A 99 -3.56 2.01 -1.66
N GLY A 100 -2.79 0.94 -1.54
CA GLY A 100 -3.29 -0.30 -0.98
C GLY A 100 -2.97 -0.49 0.50
N GLY A 101 -3.72 -1.37 1.15
CA GLY A 101 -3.49 -1.73 2.54
C GLY A 101 -4.19 -3.00 2.97
N SER A 102 -3.65 -3.64 4.01
CA SER A 102 -4.18 -4.86 4.60
C SER A 102 -3.83 -4.94 6.08
N GLY A 103 -4.68 -5.57 6.86
CA GLY A 103 -4.32 -6.07 8.18
C GLY A 103 -3.79 -7.50 8.09
N LEU A 104 -2.96 -7.90 9.04
CA LEU A 104 -2.51 -9.27 9.20
C LEU A 104 -2.51 -9.64 10.67
N ILE A 105 -3.34 -10.60 11.04
CA ILE A 105 -3.37 -11.17 12.38
C ILE A 105 -2.82 -12.58 12.31
N LYS A 106 -1.92 -12.93 13.23
CA LYS A 106 -1.50 -14.31 13.47
C LYS A 106 -1.97 -14.73 14.85
N ARG A 107 -2.68 -15.85 14.94
CA ARG A 107 -3.12 -16.45 16.20
C ARG A 107 -2.97 -17.98 16.12
N ASN A 108 -2.33 -18.57 17.11
CA ASN A 108 -2.09 -20.02 17.16
C ASN A 108 -1.46 -20.57 15.86
N GLY A 109 -0.54 -19.83 15.25
CA GLY A 109 0.10 -20.21 13.99
C GLY A 109 -0.74 -19.94 12.72
N ILE A 110 -2.01 -19.55 12.84
CA ILE A 110 -2.90 -19.27 11.71
C ILE A 110 -2.76 -17.81 11.31
N LEU A 111 -2.46 -17.58 10.03
CA LEU A 111 -2.44 -16.24 9.43
C LEU A 111 -3.83 -15.88 8.91
N ILE A 112 -4.31 -14.73 9.30
CA ILE A 112 -5.63 -14.17 8.94
C ILE A 112 -5.39 -12.80 8.33
N PRO A 113 -5.23 -12.69 7.00
CA PRO A 113 -5.18 -11.41 6.32
C PRO A 113 -6.56 -10.75 6.30
N SER A 114 -6.59 -9.43 6.45
CA SER A 114 -7.79 -8.62 6.35
C SER A 114 -7.59 -7.60 5.24
N ALA A 115 -8.22 -7.82 4.08
CA ALA A 115 -8.21 -6.84 3.01
C ALA A 115 -8.89 -5.54 3.47
N ALA A 116 -8.32 -4.40 3.09
CA ALA A 116 -8.85 -3.09 3.43
C ALA A 116 -8.65 -2.14 2.24
N GLU A 117 -9.65 -1.29 2.02
CA GLU A 117 -9.62 -0.24 0.98
C GLU A 117 -9.17 1.10 1.60
N LEU A 118 -7.96 1.11 2.19
CA LEU A 118 -7.39 2.26 2.89
C LEU A 118 -7.29 3.51 2.01
N GLY A 119 -7.00 3.33 0.72
CA GLY A 119 -6.91 4.41 -0.26
C GLY A 119 -8.21 5.20 -0.39
N HIS A 120 -9.36 4.55 -0.23
CA HIS A 120 -10.69 5.15 -0.40
C HIS A 120 -11.29 5.79 0.86
N ILE A 121 -10.57 5.74 2.00
CA ILE A 121 -10.94 6.49 3.20
C ILE A 121 -10.74 8.00 2.93
N GLY A 122 -11.67 8.84 3.40
CA GLY A 122 -11.58 10.29 3.27
C GLY A 122 -10.32 10.83 3.95
N PHE A 123 -9.58 11.70 3.26
CA PHE A 123 -8.40 12.34 3.82
C PHE A 123 -8.79 13.35 4.90
N ALA A 124 -8.14 13.28 6.06
CA ALA A 124 -8.32 14.19 7.19
C ALA A 124 -7.07 15.08 7.38
N PRO A 125 -7.08 16.34 6.90
CA PRO A 125 -5.95 17.26 7.04
C PRO A 125 -5.69 17.60 8.51
N GLN A 126 -4.41 17.68 8.91
CA GLN A 126 -3.98 17.88 10.31
C GLN A 126 -3.31 19.24 10.57
N ASN A 127 -3.07 20.05 9.54
CA ASN A 127 -2.51 21.39 9.65
C ASN A 127 -3.04 22.32 8.56
N ASP A 128 -2.78 23.62 8.70
CA ASP A 128 -3.30 24.65 7.79
C ASP A 128 -2.89 24.42 6.33
N LEU A 129 -1.64 24.00 6.09
CA LEU A 129 -1.16 23.73 4.73
C LEU A 129 -1.93 22.56 4.09
N GLN A 130 -2.17 21.47 4.84
CA GLN A 130 -2.97 20.35 4.36
C GLN A 130 -4.46 20.75 4.14
N ILE A 131 -4.99 21.65 4.97
CA ILE A 131 -6.34 22.22 4.77
C ILE A 131 -6.39 23.03 3.47
N ASP A 132 -5.39 23.86 3.19
CA ASP A 132 -5.36 24.67 1.98
C ASP A 132 -5.14 23.82 0.72
N ILE A 133 -4.28 22.81 0.78
CA ILE A 133 -4.15 21.81 -0.28
C ILE A 133 -5.50 21.11 -0.54
N ASN A 134 -6.20 20.72 0.52
CA ASN A 134 -7.51 20.08 0.41
C ASN A 134 -8.55 21.00 -0.25
N LYS A 135 -8.55 22.31 0.08
CA LYS A 135 -9.40 23.31 -0.58
C LYS A 135 -9.10 23.40 -2.09
N VAL A 136 -7.83 23.44 -2.46
CA VAL A 136 -7.43 23.48 -3.87
C VAL A 136 -7.85 22.20 -4.60
N LEU A 137 -7.64 21.03 -4.00
CA LEU A 137 -8.00 19.74 -4.60
C LEU A 137 -9.51 19.55 -4.79
N LYS A 138 -10.36 20.21 -3.99
CA LYS A 138 -11.83 20.21 -4.20
C LYS A 138 -12.25 20.76 -5.56
N ASN A 139 -11.43 21.59 -6.21
CA ASN A 139 -11.69 22.04 -7.58
C ASN A 139 -11.52 20.92 -8.63
N LYS A 140 -10.85 19.83 -8.25
CA LYS A 140 -10.54 18.69 -9.14
C LYS A 140 -11.33 17.43 -8.76
N PHE A 141 -11.66 17.27 -7.47
CA PHE A 141 -12.28 16.06 -6.93
C PHE A 141 -13.52 16.38 -6.09
N ASN A 142 -14.62 15.67 -6.31
CA ASN A 142 -15.82 15.77 -5.45
C ASN A 142 -15.52 15.28 -4.02
N ARG A 143 -14.74 14.23 -3.89
CA ARG A 143 -14.28 13.66 -2.62
C ARG A 143 -12.75 13.48 -2.67
N ILE A 144 -12.08 13.97 -1.64
CA ILE A 144 -10.65 13.76 -1.48
C ILE A 144 -10.46 12.57 -0.55
N ILE A 145 -9.78 11.56 -1.05
CA ILE A 145 -9.47 10.32 -0.35
C ILE A 145 -7.95 10.22 -0.14
N ASN A 146 -7.51 9.30 0.72
CA ASN A 146 -6.09 9.12 1.00
C ASN A 146 -5.26 8.90 -0.28
N GLU A 147 -5.76 8.10 -1.22
CA GLU A 147 -5.11 7.84 -2.51
C GLU A 147 -4.95 9.10 -3.36
N SER A 148 -5.83 10.10 -3.20
CA SER A 148 -5.72 11.39 -3.90
C SER A 148 -4.41 12.13 -3.60
N LEU A 149 -3.72 11.75 -2.51
CA LEU A 149 -2.46 12.33 -2.04
C LEU A 149 -1.33 11.29 -1.96
N LEU A 150 -1.65 10.02 -1.73
CA LEU A 150 -0.69 8.95 -1.43
C LEU A 150 -0.62 7.90 -2.54
N SER A 151 -0.33 8.36 -3.75
CA SER A 151 -0.10 7.52 -4.93
C SER A 151 0.83 8.25 -5.89
N GLY A 152 1.19 7.64 -7.03
CA GLY A 152 1.89 8.35 -8.10
C GLY A 152 1.11 9.59 -8.56
N PRO A 153 -0.16 9.45 -8.98
CA PRO A 153 -1.01 10.63 -9.24
C PRO A 153 -1.19 11.53 -8.01
N GLY A 154 -1.13 10.98 -6.81
CA GLY A 154 -1.28 11.70 -5.55
C GLY A 154 -0.18 12.71 -5.28
N ILE A 155 1.09 12.37 -5.50
CA ILE A 155 2.19 13.33 -5.35
C ILE A 155 2.13 14.43 -6.42
N GLU A 156 1.68 14.11 -7.64
CA GLU A 156 1.41 15.10 -8.67
C GLU A 156 0.31 16.09 -8.24
N ASN A 157 -0.71 15.59 -7.53
CA ASN A 157 -1.78 16.42 -6.98
C ASN A 157 -1.27 17.35 -5.87
N ILE A 158 -0.40 16.86 -4.97
CA ILE A 158 0.24 17.71 -3.95
C ILE A 158 1.06 18.82 -4.63
N TYR A 159 1.91 18.46 -5.58
CA TYR A 159 2.75 19.42 -6.32
C TYR A 159 1.88 20.45 -7.07
N TRP A 160 0.82 20.00 -7.74
CA TRP A 160 -0.11 20.91 -8.41
C TRP A 160 -0.80 21.86 -7.43
N ALA A 161 -1.28 21.39 -6.28
CA ALA A 161 -1.94 22.21 -5.27
C ALA A 161 -0.96 23.26 -4.70
N LEU A 162 0.27 22.88 -4.37
CA LEU A 162 1.30 23.81 -3.91
C LEU A 162 1.62 24.89 -4.95
N ARG A 163 1.63 24.53 -6.24
CA ARG A 163 1.80 25.51 -7.33
C ARG A 163 0.66 26.53 -7.36
N GLN A 164 -0.59 26.08 -7.19
CA GLN A 164 -1.76 26.98 -7.14
C GLN A 164 -1.66 27.95 -5.96
N LEU A 165 -1.31 27.45 -4.77
CA LEU A 165 -1.15 28.27 -3.57
C LEU A 165 -0.01 29.31 -3.69
N ASN A 166 1.06 28.96 -4.40
CA ASN A 166 2.21 29.84 -4.58
C ASN A 166 2.15 30.72 -5.85
N THR A 167 1.05 30.69 -6.61
CA THR A 167 0.87 31.44 -7.86
C THR A 167 2.00 31.26 -8.90
N LYS A 168 2.76 30.17 -8.78
CA LYS A 168 3.89 29.88 -9.67
C LYS A 168 3.44 29.17 -10.94
N LYS A 169 3.88 29.65 -12.10
CA LYS A 169 3.67 29.03 -13.43
C LYS A 169 4.70 27.93 -13.74
N ASN A 170 5.04 27.06 -12.77
CA ASN A 170 5.98 25.99 -13.02
C ASN A 170 5.37 24.93 -13.96
N LYS A 171 6.23 24.19 -14.68
CA LYS A 171 5.82 23.10 -15.55
C LYS A 171 5.11 22.01 -14.75
N LYS A 172 4.13 21.34 -15.35
CA LYS A 172 3.58 20.08 -14.78
C LYS A 172 4.69 19.04 -14.78
N LEU A 173 4.89 18.38 -13.65
CA LEU A 173 5.86 17.28 -13.47
C LEU A 173 5.11 15.97 -13.21
N SER A 174 5.67 14.86 -13.70
CA SER A 174 5.26 13.51 -13.32
C SER A 174 5.75 13.17 -11.92
N ALA A 175 5.19 12.12 -11.33
CA ALA A 175 5.63 11.62 -10.01
C ALA A 175 7.14 11.38 -9.96
N GLU A 176 7.70 10.68 -10.94
CA GLU A 176 9.13 10.40 -11.04
C GLU A 176 9.98 11.69 -11.15
N GLU A 177 9.54 12.64 -12.00
CA GLU A 177 10.21 13.93 -12.12
C GLU A 177 10.22 14.71 -10.81
N ILE A 178 9.11 14.72 -10.04
CA ILE A 178 9.01 15.39 -8.74
C ILE A 178 10.06 14.84 -7.78
N PHE A 179 10.17 13.51 -7.63
CA PHE A 179 11.18 12.91 -6.77
C PHE A 179 12.61 13.23 -7.22
N ARG A 180 12.85 13.25 -8.54
CA ARG A 180 14.17 13.49 -9.11
C ARG A 180 14.68 14.92 -8.93
N VAL A 181 13.80 15.93 -8.99
CA VAL A 181 14.21 17.35 -9.00
C VAL A 181 14.17 18.01 -7.62
N THR A 182 14.02 17.26 -6.54
CA THR A 182 13.94 17.78 -5.15
C THR A 182 15.14 18.64 -4.76
N ALA A 183 16.31 18.46 -5.38
CA ALA A 183 17.49 19.25 -5.09
C ALA A 183 17.47 20.65 -5.72
N CYS A 184 16.66 20.89 -6.75
CA CYS A 184 16.64 22.14 -7.51
C CYS A 184 15.24 22.77 -7.64
N ASP A 185 14.18 22.11 -7.21
CA ASP A 185 12.80 22.63 -7.16
C ASP A 185 12.25 22.55 -5.74
N GLU A 186 12.10 23.70 -5.09
CA GLU A 186 11.63 23.78 -3.71
C GLU A 186 10.19 23.27 -3.54
N LEU A 187 9.33 23.43 -4.55
CA LEU A 187 7.96 22.88 -4.49
C LEU A 187 7.97 21.36 -4.64
N ALA A 188 8.87 20.81 -5.44
CA ALA A 188 9.04 19.35 -5.54
C ALA A 188 9.54 18.78 -4.21
N LYS A 189 10.53 19.42 -3.59
CA LYS A 189 11.02 19.06 -2.26
C LYS A 189 9.90 19.10 -1.22
N GLN A 190 9.15 20.19 -1.15
CA GLN A 190 8.02 20.34 -0.23
C GLN A 190 6.93 19.29 -0.50
N SER A 191 6.69 18.93 -1.77
CA SER A 191 5.74 17.89 -2.14
C SER A 191 6.14 16.52 -1.60
N VAL A 192 7.42 16.15 -1.74
CA VAL A 192 7.95 14.88 -1.23
C VAL A 192 7.94 14.83 0.30
N GLU A 193 8.30 15.94 0.97
CA GLU A 193 8.22 16.04 2.43
C GLU A 193 6.79 15.84 2.94
N LEU A 194 5.82 16.52 2.31
CA LEU A 194 4.39 16.36 2.65
C LEU A 194 3.88 14.97 2.34
N PHE A 195 4.27 14.38 1.22
CA PHE A 195 3.87 13.03 0.86
C PHE A 195 4.24 12.02 1.96
N PHE A 196 5.47 12.06 2.45
CA PHE A 196 5.91 11.14 3.50
C PHE A 196 5.31 11.49 4.88
N GLU A 197 5.09 12.76 5.19
CA GLU A 197 4.42 13.18 6.42
C GLU A 197 2.96 12.67 6.44
N ILE A 198 2.22 12.87 5.34
CA ILE A 198 0.84 12.40 5.17
C ILE A 198 0.79 10.86 5.16
N LEU A 199 1.77 10.19 4.53
CA LEU A 199 1.86 8.73 4.56
C LEU A 199 1.99 8.23 6.00
N GLY A 200 2.82 8.88 6.82
CA GLY A 200 2.93 8.56 8.24
C GLY A 200 1.61 8.77 8.98
N GLN A 201 0.97 9.91 8.76
CA GLN A 201 -0.32 10.24 9.36
C GLN A 201 -1.38 9.18 9.07
N VAL A 202 -1.61 8.85 7.80
CA VAL A 202 -2.60 7.86 7.36
C VAL A 202 -2.25 6.46 7.84
N ALA A 203 -0.96 6.10 7.80
CA ALA A 203 -0.48 4.81 8.31
C ALA A 203 -0.70 4.65 9.80
N GLY A 204 -0.52 5.73 10.58
CA GLY A 204 -0.82 5.73 12.02
C GLY A 204 -2.31 5.57 12.32
N ASP A 205 -3.18 6.23 11.55
CA ASP A 205 -4.64 6.07 11.68
C ASP A 205 -5.06 4.62 11.34
N PHE A 206 -4.43 4.03 10.33
CA PHE A 206 -4.70 2.65 9.93
C PHE A 206 -4.25 1.64 10.99
N VAL A 207 -3.08 1.85 11.59
CA VAL A 207 -2.60 1.03 12.72
C VAL A 207 -3.57 1.09 13.90
N LEU A 208 -4.07 2.27 14.26
CA LEU A 208 -5.05 2.43 15.34
C LEU A 208 -6.38 1.75 15.01
N ALA A 209 -6.89 1.94 13.78
CA ALA A 209 -8.16 1.37 13.33
C ALA A 209 -8.15 -0.17 13.31
N LEU A 210 -7.01 -0.77 12.95
CA LEU A 210 -6.84 -2.24 12.92
C LEU A 210 -6.40 -2.84 14.26
N GLY A 211 -6.00 -2.04 15.24
CA GLY A 211 -5.36 -2.53 16.45
C GLY A 211 -4.03 -3.23 16.16
N ALA A 212 -3.27 -2.78 15.18
CA ALA A 212 -2.03 -3.39 14.70
C ALA A 212 -0.83 -2.96 15.54
N MET A 213 -0.83 -3.33 16.82
CA MET A 213 0.13 -2.83 17.81
C MET A 213 1.53 -3.47 17.73
N ASP A 214 1.67 -4.57 16.99
CA ASP A 214 2.96 -5.26 16.82
C ASP A 214 3.77 -4.73 15.63
N GLY A 215 3.19 -3.82 14.82
CA GLY A 215 3.95 -3.11 13.80
C GLY A 215 3.19 -2.71 12.55
N LEU A 216 3.87 -1.85 11.80
CA LEU A 216 3.50 -1.43 10.45
C LEU A 216 4.56 -1.89 9.46
N LEU A 217 4.13 -2.54 8.40
CA LEU A 217 4.97 -2.91 7.26
C LEU A 217 4.65 -2.03 6.06
N LEU A 218 5.68 -1.38 5.55
CA LEU A 218 5.64 -0.51 4.39
C LEU A 218 6.11 -1.27 3.16
N THR A 219 5.39 -1.19 2.06
CA THR A 219 5.74 -1.79 0.76
C THR A 219 5.22 -0.90 -0.36
N GLY A 220 5.51 -1.23 -1.61
CA GLY A 220 5.02 -0.49 -2.77
C GLY A 220 6.14 0.21 -3.53
N ASP A 221 5.91 0.38 -4.84
CA ASP A 221 6.96 0.82 -5.78
C ASP A 221 7.55 2.17 -5.42
N ILE A 222 6.72 3.14 -5.03
CA ILE A 222 7.20 4.50 -4.73
C ILE A 222 8.23 4.47 -3.60
N ILE A 223 7.89 3.85 -2.48
CA ILE A 223 8.76 3.86 -1.30
C ILE A 223 9.96 2.93 -1.44
N ASN A 224 9.85 1.87 -2.24
CA ASN A 224 10.97 0.97 -2.54
C ASN A 224 11.99 1.61 -3.49
N HIS A 225 11.56 2.56 -4.36
CA HIS A 225 12.48 3.34 -5.19
C HIS A 225 13.22 4.44 -4.41
N TYR A 226 12.60 4.96 -3.33
CA TYR A 226 13.16 6.09 -2.57
C TYR A 226 13.30 5.79 -1.06
N PRO A 227 13.96 4.67 -0.66
CA PRO A 227 14.03 4.22 0.74
C PRO A 227 14.77 5.21 1.65
N ASP A 228 15.80 5.88 1.15
CA ASP A 228 16.56 6.88 1.91
C ASP A 228 15.75 8.17 2.13
N MET A 229 14.94 8.58 1.15
CA MET A 229 14.03 9.71 1.32
C MET A 229 12.97 9.39 2.39
N LEU A 230 12.37 8.21 2.37
CA LEU A 230 11.44 7.76 3.41
C LEU A 230 12.10 7.77 4.79
N LYS A 231 13.30 7.18 4.91
CA LYS A 231 14.03 7.05 6.18
C LYS A 231 14.35 8.40 6.82
N ASN A 232 14.69 9.39 5.99
CA ASN A 232 15.09 10.75 6.43
C ASN A 232 13.91 11.74 6.45
N SER A 233 12.70 11.29 6.16
CA SER A 233 11.50 12.13 6.06
C SER A 233 10.80 12.35 7.39
N LYS A 234 9.71 13.14 7.34
CA LYS A 234 8.79 13.33 8.47
C LYS A 234 7.76 12.19 8.64
N PHE A 235 7.96 11.04 8.00
CA PHE A 235 7.05 9.89 8.11
C PHE A 235 6.77 9.53 9.57
N ARG A 236 7.80 9.35 10.39
CA ARG A 236 7.63 9.00 11.81
C ARG A 236 6.94 10.11 12.60
N CYS A 237 7.18 11.37 12.27
CA CYS A 237 6.50 12.50 12.91
C CYS A 237 4.98 12.43 12.65
N GLY A 238 4.55 12.22 11.40
CA GLY A 238 3.15 12.04 11.05
C GLY A 238 2.53 10.79 11.70
N PHE A 239 3.26 9.67 11.69
CA PHE A 239 2.83 8.40 12.28
C PHE A 239 2.59 8.49 13.79
N GLU A 240 3.48 9.18 14.50
CA GLU A 240 3.43 9.31 15.96
C GLU A 240 2.45 10.40 16.45
N ASN A 241 2.10 11.36 15.59
CA ASN A 241 1.22 12.48 15.96
C ASN A 241 -0.24 12.03 16.07
N LYS A 242 -0.59 11.40 17.20
CA LYS A 242 -1.91 10.84 17.51
C LYS A 242 -2.42 11.31 18.89
N GLY A 243 -2.16 12.57 19.24
CA GLY A 243 -2.63 13.15 20.50
C GLY A 243 -2.23 12.29 21.70
N ASP A 244 -3.19 11.92 22.52
CA ASP A 244 -2.95 11.11 23.75
C ASP A 244 -2.36 9.71 23.44
N TYR A 245 -2.49 9.21 22.22
CA TYR A 245 -1.90 7.94 21.80
C TYR A 245 -0.44 8.05 21.34
N GLN A 246 0.15 9.25 21.29
CA GLN A 246 1.54 9.43 20.86
C GLN A 246 2.55 8.54 21.62
N PRO A 247 2.48 8.37 22.96
CA PRO A 247 3.41 7.48 23.69
C PRO A 247 3.31 6.02 23.23
N LEU A 248 2.11 5.55 22.89
CA LEU A 248 1.89 4.22 22.32
C LEU A 248 2.49 4.13 20.92
N MET A 249 2.19 5.09 20.04
CA MET A 249 2.66 5.10 18.65
C MET A 249 4.19 5.13 18.53
N LYS A 250 4.88 5.80 19.46
CA LYS A 250 6.34 5.81 19.54
C LYS A 250 6.95 4.43 19.74
N ARG A 251 6.24 3.50 20.33
CA ARG A 251 6.70 2.11 20.60
C ARG A 251 6.41 1.15 19.45
N ILE A 252 5.50 1.51 18.55
CA ILE A 252 5.12 0.65 17.43
C ILE A 252 6.21 0.68 16.36
N PRO A 253 6.79 -0.48 16.00
CA PRO A 253 7.80 -0.56 14.96
C PRO A 253 7.18 -0.26 13.58
N THR A 254 7.96 0.42 12.74
CA THR A 254 7.64 0.62 11.33
C THR A 254 8.81 0.15 10.49
N SER A 255 8.56 -0.65 9.46
CA SER A 255 9.61 -1.24 8.64
C SER A 255 9.24 -1.23 7.17
N LEU A 256 10.21 -0.90 6.32
CA LEU A 256 10.13 -1.11 4.88
C LEU A 256 10.44 -2.57 4.58
N VAL A 257 9.59 -3.20 3.77
CA VAL A 257 9.83 -4.54 3.22
C VAL A 257 10.69 -4.40 1.98
N THR A 258 11.87 -5.02 2.00
CA THR A 258 12.88 -4.91 0.94
C THR A 258 12.77 -5.99 -0.15
N THR A 259 11.96 -7.01 0.08
CA THR A 259 11.73 -8.10 -0.87
C THR A 259 10.80 -7.62 -2.00
N SER A 260 11.21 -7.87 -3.23
CA SER A 260 10.37 -7.64 -4.42
C SER A 260 9.31 -8.73 -4.58
N GLU A 261 8.37 -8.51 -5.52
CA GLU A 261 7.36 -9.48 -5.95
C GLU A 261 6.50 -10.06 -4.81
N MET A 262 6.22 -9.24 -3.80
CA MET A 262 5.47 -9.65 -2.61
C MET A 262 4.09 -10.21 -2.94
N GLY A 263 3.41 -9.64 -3.94
CA GLY A 263 2.12 -10.14 -4.41
C GLY A 263 2.22 -11.57 -4.96
N LEU A 264 3.21 -11.85 -5.79
CA LEU A 264 3.42 -13.17 -6.39
C LEU A 264 3.85 -14.19 -5.32
N LEU A 265 4.76 -13.81 -4.43
CA LEU A 265 5.21 -14.66 -3.32
C LEU A 265 4.03 -15.02 -2.40
N GLY A 266 3.17 -14.06 -2.07
CA GLY A 266 1.99 -14.29 -1.26
C GLY A 266 0.99 -15.22 -1.92
N MET A 267 0.81 -15.09 -3.24
CA MET A 267 -0.04 -15.95 -4.03
C MET A 267 0.45 -17.40 -4.05
N LEU A 268 1.77 -17.60 -4.16
CA LEU A 268 2.39 -18.93 -4.05
C LEU A 268 2.08 -19.57 -2.69
N TRP A 269 2.25 -18.84 -1.59
CA TRP A 269 1.96 -19.36 -0.25
C TRP A 269 0.49 -19.60 0.00
N PHE A 270 -0.38 -18.75 -0.55
CA PHE A 270 -1.82 -18.98 -0.51
C PHE A 270 -2.18 -20.27 -1.25
N ALA A 271 -1.64 -20.47 -2.46
CA ALA A 271 -1.88 -21.66 -3.26
C ALA A 271 -1.42 -22.95 -2.56
N ILE A 272 -0.21 -22.96 -1.98
CA ILE A 272 0.32 -24.12 -1.23
C ILE A 272 -0.61 -24.49 -0.06
N LYS A 273 -1.10 -23.51 0.68
CA LYS A 273 -2.01 -23.74 1.82
C LYS A 273 -3.38 -24.27 1.39
N ASP A 274 -3.88 -23.82 0.23
CA ASP A 274 -5.19 -24.23 -0.31
C ASP A 274 -5.15 -25.65 -0.89
N VAL A 275 -3.95 -26.15 -1.21
CA VAL A 275 -3.74 -27.50 -1.78
C VAL A 275 -3.40 -28.54 -0.70
N ALA A 276 -2.86 -28.10 0.45
CA ALA A 276 -2.53 -28.96 1.59
C ALA A 276 -3.77 -29.27 2.44
#